data_84c5d00d74498757048801860f4b2605
#
_entry.id   84c5d00d74498757048801860f4b2605
#
_cell.length_a   1.000
_cell.length_b   1.000
_cell.length_c   1.000
_cell.angle_alpha   90.00
_cell.angle_beta   90.00
_cell.angle_gamma   90.00
#
_symmetry.space_group_name_H-M   'P 1'
#
loop_
_entity.id
_entity.type
_entity.pdbx_description
1 polymer ?
#
loop_
_entity_poly.entity_id
_entity_poly.type
_entity_poly.pdbx_seq_one_letter_code
_entity_poly.pdbx_strand_id
1 'polypeptide(L)'
;VSLIKLITSGLKGDTKIVNAYYCDISPCVDCRHCWKNSGCAINDEMQDVYKYIEECDNVVIASPIYFSELTGKLLDIGSRLQTYFCGEYFRKEELNIKPKKGAVILVGGGDGKIERAYETACTLLHHMKCYDIHDVVYSHNTNLVPALDDKQAVKGINNLIEFFNGSDKEKSS
;
A
#
# COMPACT_ATOMS: atom_id res chain seq x y z
N VAL A 1 0.79 2.52 14.03
CA VAL A 1 2.22 2.24 14.33
C VAL A 1 2.39 0.81 14.86
N SER A 2 1.54 0.34 15.78
CA SER A 2 1.73 -0.95 16.47
C SER A 2 1.58 -2.16 15.54
N LEU A 3 0.54 -2.20 14.69
CA LEU A 3 0.35 -3.28 13.71
C LEU A 3 1.46 -3.29 12.63
N ILE A 4 1.98 -2.11 12.26
CA ILE A 4 3.12 -2.04 11.33
C ILE A 4 4.38 -2.66 11.95
N LYS A 5 4.67 -2.39 13.21
CA LYS A 5 5.79 -3.04 13.91
C LYS A 5 5.61 -4.55 13.97
N LEU A 6 4.39 -5.01 14.24
CA LEU A 6 4.09 -6.45 14.30
C LEU A 6 4.34 -7.13 12.95
N ILE A 7 3.80 -6.60 11.84
CA ILE A 7 4.03 -7.19 10.53
C ILE A 7 5.50 -7.16 10.14
N THR A 8 6.18 -6.02 10.28
CA THR A 8 7.59 -5.90 9.86
C THR A 8 8.53 -6.79 10.66
N SER A 9 8.21 -7.11 11.93
CA SER A 9 9.01 -8.04 12.73
C SER A 9 8.85 -9.51 12.31
N GLY A 10 7.78 -9.87 11.61
CA GLY A 10 7.50 -11.23 11.16
C GLY A 10 7.86 -11.50 9.70
N LEU A 11 8.10 -10.46 8.90
CA LEU A 11 8.46 -10.62 7.49
C LEU A 11 9.91 -11.08 7.33
N LYS A 12 10.14 -11.93 6.33
CA LYS A 12 11.49 -12.31 5.87
C LYS A 12 11.95 -11.31 4.81
N GLY A 13 13.24 -10.94 4.85
CA GLY A 13 13.84 -9.98 3.91
C GLY A 13 13.73 -8.52 4.36
N ASP A 14 14.13 -7.63 3.47
CA ASP A 14 14.21 -6.20 3.76
C ASP A 14 12.83 -5.54 3.68
N THR A 15 12.58 -4.62 4.60
CA THR A 15 11.34 -3.85 4.66
C THR A 15 11.63 -2.36 4.57
N LYS A 16 10.98 -1.68 3.62
CA LYS A 16 11.00 -0.22 3.51
C LYS A 16 9.65 0.36 3.92
N ILE A 17 9.66 1.33 4.84
CA ILE A 17 8.46 2.04 5.27
C ILE A 17 8.51 3.45 4.69
N VAL A 18 7.50 3.79 3.87
CA VAL A 18 7.24 5.17 3.42
C VAL A 18 6.15 5.75 4.32
N ASN A 19 6.51 6.67 5.18
CA ASN A 19 5.54 7.33 6.06
C ASN A 19 5.00 8.59 5.38
N ALA A 20 3.78 8.51 4.87
CA ALA A 20 3.13 9.58 4.11
C ALA A 20 3.07 10.93 4.85
N TYR A 21 3.08 10.92 6.18
CA TYR A 21 3.03 12.16 6.97
C TYR A 21 4.38 12.89 7.02
N TYR A 22 5.49 12.14 6.99
CA TYR A 22 6.83 12.72 7.16
C TYR A 22 7.62 12.86 5.86
N CYS A 23 7.18 12.21 4.77
CA CYS A 23 7.86 12.34 3.48
C CYS A 23 7.52 13.67 2.80
N ASP A 24 8.49 14.21 2.05
CA ASP A 24 8.31 15.38 1.19
C ASP A 24 7.86 14.93 -0.20
N ILE A 25 6.55 14.61 -0.32
CA ILE A 25 5.91 14.21 -1.57
C ILE A 25 4.71 15.11 -1.83
N SER A 26 4.79 15.87 -2.92
CA SER A 26 3.67 16.69 -3.41
C SER A 26 2.65 15.85 -4.17
N PRO A 27 1.34 16.17 -4.11
CA PRO A 27 0.33 15.51 -4.93
C PRO A 27 0.56 15.75 -6.43
N CYS A 28 -0.12 14.97 -7.27
CA CYS A 28 -0.17 15.21 -8.70
C CYS A 28 -0.88 16.53 -9.01
N VAL A 29 -0.26 17.36 -9.85
CA VAL A 29 -0.80 18.67 -10.27
C VAL A 29 -1.33 18.66 -11.71
N ASP A 30 -1.59 17.49 -12.28
CA ASP A 30 -2.05 17.28 -13.67
C ASP A 30 -1.22 18.05 -14.72
N CYS A 31 0.09 18.12 -14.55
CA CYS A 31 0.98 18.79 -15.52
C CYS A 31 1.08 18.05 -16.87
N ARG A 32 0.53 16.87 -17.00
CA ARG A 32 0.49 16.02 -18.21
C ARG A 32 1.85 15.64 -18.80
N HIS A 33 2.93 15.84 -18.07
CA HIS A 33 4.26 15.40 -18.51
C HIS A 33 4.27 13.90 -18.82
N CYS A 34 3.71 13.09 -17.91
CA CYS A 34 3.68 11.63 -18.04
C CYS A 34 2.75 11.10 -19.17
N TRP A 35 1.98 11.96 -19.85
CA TRP A 35 1.24 11.56 -21.03
C TRP A 35 2.16 11.29 -22.23
N LYS A 36 3.30 12.00 -22.28
CA LYS A 36 4.23 11.97 -23.41
C LYS A 36 5.63 11.46 -23.06
N ASN A 37 6.00 11.55 -21.77
CA ASN A 37 7.33 11.22 -21.29
C ASN A 37 7.23 10.18 -20.18
N SER A 38 8.19 9.26 -20.11
CA SER A 38 8.27 8.30 -19.00
C SER A 38 8.58 9.02 -17.68
N GLY A 39 8.00 8.53 -16.58
CA GLY A 39 8.19 9.07 -15.24
C GLY A 39 7.34 10.31 -14.94
N CYS A 40 7.57 10.87 -13.76
CA CYS A 40 6.92 12.08 -13.27
C CYS A 40 7.89 13.26 -13.31
N ALA A 41 7.41 14.46 -13.71
CA ALA A 41 8.22 15.67 -13.77
C ALA A 41 8.55 16.27 -12.40
N ILE A 42 7.79 15.93 -11.35
CA ILE A 42 8.03 16.45 -10.00
C ILE A 42 9.19 15.69 -9.39
N ASN A 43 10.27 16.40 -9.04
CA ASN A 43 11.46 15.84 -8.44
C ASN A 43 11.41 16.01 -6.92
N ASP A 44 10.87 15.03 -6.24
CA ASP A 44 10.72 14.94 -4.79
C ASP A 44 10.98 13.50 -4.32
N GLU A 45 10.75 13.17 -3.05
CA GLU A 45 10.99 11.82 -2.50
C GLU A 45 10.16 10.72 -3.19
N MET A 46 9.14 11.07 -4.00
CA MET A 46 8.41 10.08 -4.79
C MET A 46 9.30 9.35 -5.81
N GLN A 47 10.40 9.95 -6.24
CA GLN A 47 11.34 9.28 -7.16
C GLN A 47 11.96 8.03 -6.53
N ASP A 48 12.20 8.04 -5.22
CA ASP A 48 12.67 6.85 -4.50
C ASP A 48 11.54 5.85 -4.26
N VAL A 49 10.32 6.32 -4.03
CA VAL A 49 9.14 5.44 -3.90
C VAL A 49 8.89 4.67 -5.19
N TYR A 50 9.06 5.29 -6.36
CA TYR A 50 8.97 4.57 -7.64
C TYR A 50 9.97 3.43 -7.72
N LYS A 51 11.24 3.65 -7.35
CA LYS A 51 12.25 2.59 -7.32
C LYS A 51 11.85 1.44 -6.39
N TYR A 52 11.34 1.75 -5.17
CA TYR A 52 10.87 0.73 -4.25
C TYR A 52 9.71 -0.07 -4.84
N ILE A 53 8.75 0.58 -5.53
CA ILE A 53 7.64 -0.10 -6.20
C ILE A 53 8.16 -1.03 -7.32
N GLU A 54 9.17 -0.62 -8.08
CA GLU A 54 9.76 -1.43 -9.16
C GLU A 54 10.47 -2.68 -8.61
N GLU A 55 11.19 -2.54 -7.50
CA GLU A 55 12.07 -3.57 -6.94
C GLU A 55 11.36 -4.54 -5.99
N CYS A 56 10.37 -4.09 -5.21
CA CYS A 56 9.78 -4.89 -4.14
C CYS A 56 8.97 -6.09 -4.65
N ASP A 57 8.86 -7.12 -3.81
CA ASP A 57 8.04 -8.31 -4.05
C ASP A 57 6.62 -8.15 -3.54
N ASN A 58 6.42 -7.31 -2.53
CA ASN A 58 5.15 -7.14 -1.84
C ASN A 58 4.91 -5.65 -1.51
N VAL A 59 3.65 -5.23 -1.48
CA VAL A 59 3.24 -3.89 -1.07
C VAL A 59 2.14 -3.96 -0.02
N VAL A 60 2.29 -3.19 1.05
CA VAL A 60 1.24 -3.00 2.06
C VAL A 60 0.81 -1.54 2.07
N ILE A 61 -0.48 -1.29 1.90
CA ILE A 61 -1.08 0.02 2.19
C ILE A 61 -1.67 -0.04 3.59
N ALA A 62 -1.16 0.81 4.48
CA ALA A 62 -1.64 0.90 5.86
C ALA A 62 -2.08 2.33 6.19
N SER A 63 -3.31 2.49 6.66
CA SER A 63 -3.89 3.80 6.94
C SER A 63 -4.86 3.78 8.12
N PRO A 64 -4.88 4.82 8.94
CA PRO A 64 -6.09 5.12 9.70
C PRO A 64 -7.19 5.56 8.72
N ILE A 65 -8.45 5.41 9.16
CA ILE A 65 -9.62 5.82 8.37
C ILE A 65 -10.11 7.17 8.89
N TYR A 66 -10.21 8.13 7.97
CA TYR A 66 -10.85 9.42 8.20
C TYR A 66 -11.99 9.60 7.21
N PHE A 67 -13.22 9.80 7.73
CA PHE A 67 -14.42 9.97 6.90
C PHE A 67 -14.63 8.85 5.87
N SER A 68 -14.40 7.60 6.32
CA SER A 68 -14.50 6.37 5.51
C SER A 68 -13.49 6.29 4.35
N GLU A 69 -12.38 7.07 4.41
CA GLU A 69 -11.38 7.11 3.35
C GLU A 69 -9.95 6.99 3.92
N LEU A 70 -8.99 6.74 3.05
CA LEU A 70 -7.56 6.80 3.34
C LEU A 70 -7.17 8.23 3.74
N THR A 71 -6.06 8.39 4.46
CA THR A 71 -5.58 9.72 4.83
C THR A 71 -5.19 10.56 3.61
N GLY A 72 -5.45 11.87 3.64
CA GLY A 72 -5.12 12.78 2.54
C GLY A 72 -3.66 12.69 2.11
N LYS A 73 -2.72 12.62 3.06
CA LYS A 73 -1.29 12.46 2.75
C LYS A 73 -0.95 11.15 2.02
N LEU A 74 -1.66 10.08 2.31
CA LEU A 74 -1.50 8.82 1.56
C LEU A 74 -2.10 8.95 0.15
N LEU A 75 -3.21 9.67 0.00
CA LEU A 75 -3.81 9.97 -1.30
C LEU A 75 -2.92 10.91 -2.14
N ASP A 76 -2.18 11.83 -1.53
CA ASP A 76 -1.17 12.63 -2.23
C ASP A 76 -0.13 11.73 -2.92
N ILE A 77 0.41 10.73 -2.20
CA ILE A 77 1.31 9.72 -2.76
C ILE A 77 0.59 8.89 -3.84
N GLY A 78 -0.61 8.40 -3.54
CA GLY A 78 -1.41 7.60 -4.47
C GLY A 78 -1.69 8.33 -5.79
N SER A 79 -1.96 9.64 -5.75
CA SER A 79 -2.19 10.46 -6.93
C SER A 79 -1.00 10.47 -7.91
N ARG A 80 0.22 10.24 -7.40
CA ARG A 80 1.46 10.21 -8.18
C ARG A 80 1.62 8.90 -8.98
N LEU A 81 0.82 7.85 -8.68
CA LEU A 81 0.76 6.63 -9.50
C LEU A 81 0.13 6.88 -10.88
N GLN A 82 -0.42 8.07 -11.10
CA GLN A 82 -0.87 8.54 -12.41
C GLN A 82 0.19 8.35 -13.51
N THR A 83 1.48 8.38 -13.16
CA THR A 83 2.56 8.14 -14.15
C THR A 83 2.52 6.72 -14.72
N TYR A 84 2.14 5.72 -13.91
CA TYR A 84 1.99 4.33 -14.34
C TYR A 84 0.76 4.17 -15.23
N PHE A 85 -0.39 4.69 -14.77
CA PHE A 85 -1.59 4.72 -15.61
C PHE A 85 -1.33 5.35 -16.98
N CYS A 86 -0.66 6.50 -17.02
CA CYS A 86 -0.34 7.19 -18.27
C CYS A 86 0.64 6.40 -19.16
N GLY A 87 1.59 5.68 -18.55
CA GLY A 87 2.49 4.78 -19.27
C GLY A 87 1.71 3.73 -20.06
N GLU A 88 0.83 3.02 -19.37
CA GLU A 88 0.03 1.96 -20.01
C GLU A 88 -1.04 2.51 -20.95
N TYR A 89 -1.78 3.54 -20.55
CA TYR A 89 -2.97 3.99 -21.29
C TYR A 89 -2.61 4.88 -22.48
N PHE A 90 -1.76 5.91 -22.30
CA PHE A 90 -1.45 6.88 -23.36
C PHE A 90 -0.22 6.49 -24.18
N ARG A 91 0.86 6.05 -23.51
CA ARG A 91 2.12 5.75 -24.22
C ARG A 91 2.22 4.29 -24.67
N LYS A 92 1.31 3.42 -24.18
CA LYS A 92 1.32 1.97 -24.50
C LYS A 92 2.64 1.29 -24.13
N GLU A 93 3.25 1.75 -23.05
CA GLU A 93 4.51 1.21 -22.55
C GLU A 93 4.26 -0.02 -21.66
N GLU A 94 5.12 -1.00 -21.75
CA GLU A 94 5.23 -2.04 -20.74
C GLU A 94 6.03 -1.49 -19.57
N LEU A 95 5.38 -1.38 -18.40
CA LEU A 95 6.02 -0.84 -17.21
C LEU A 95 7.02 -1.86 -16.65
N ASN A 96 8.19 -1.37 -16.24
CA ASN A 96 9.20 -2.19 -15.55
C ASN A 96 8.81 -2.44 -14.09
N ILE A 97 7.63 -2.99 -13.89
CA ILE A 97 7.08 -3.33 -12.58
C ILE A 97 6.64 -4.78 -12.61
N LYS A 98 7.29 -5.65 -11.82
CA LYS A 98 6.89 -7.06 -11.73
C LYS A 98 5.55 -7.23 -11.00
N PRO A 99 4.75 -8.24 -11.35
CA PRO A 99 3.60 -8.65 -10.56
C PRO A 99 4.02 -8.97 -9.12
N LYS A 100 3.20 -8.58 -8.17
CA LYS A 100 3.50 -8.73 -6.74
C LYS A 100 2.25 -8.97 -5.90
N LYS A 101 2.46 -9.38 -4.66
CA LYS A 101 1.40 -9.51 -3.67
C LYS A 101 1.11 -8.16 -3.02
N GLY A 102 -0.15 -7.97 -2.63
CA GLY A 102 -0.60 -6.77 -1.97
C GLY A 102 -1.36 -7.04 -0.68
N ALA A 103 -1.43 -6.06 0.21
CA ALA A 103 -2.30 -6.10 1.36
C ALA A 103 -2.73 -4.72 1.81
N VAL A 104 -3.85 -4.69 2.54
CA VAL A 104 -4.41 -3.47 3.12
C VAL A 104 -4.61 -3.65 4.62
N ILE A 105 -4.08 -2.72 5.42
CA ILE A 105 -4.26 -2.65 6.86
C ILE A 105 -4.95 -1.33 7.20
N LEU A 106 -6.15 -1.41 7.77
CA LEU A 106 -6.95 -0.26 8.13
C LEU A 106 -7.17 -0.21 9.64
N VAL A 107 -7.19 0.99 10.22
CA VAL A 107 -7.53 1.20 11.64
C VAL A 107 -8.56 2.31 11.77
N GLY A 108 -9.65 2.05 12.48
CA GLY A 108 -10.71 3.01 12.74
C GLY A 108 -10.86 3.31 14.24
N GLY A 109 -10.98 4.60 14.59
CA GLY A 109 -11.25 5.02 15.98
C GLY A 109 -12.65 4.62 16.47
N GLY A 110 -13.59 4.44 15.56
CA GLY A 110 -14.97 3.95 15.78
C GLY A 110 -15.26 2.68 15.00
N ASP A 111 -16.54 2.43 14.75
CA ASP A 111 -17.10 1.28 14.01
C ASP A 111 -17.49 1.61 12.56
N GLY A 112 -16.95 2.70 12.02
CA GLY A 112 -17.27 3.18 10.67
C GLY A 112 -16.92 2.18 9.57
N LYS A 113 -17.60 2.32 8.43
CA LYS A 113 -17.40 1.48 7.25
C LYS A 113 -16.01 1.67 6.63
N ILE A 114 -15.44 0.58 6.14
CA ILE A 114 -14.09 0.53 5.54
C ILE A 114 -14.10 0.43 4.02
N GLU A 115 -15.24 0.12 3.42
CA GLU A 115 -15.36 -0.33 2.03
C GLU A 115 -14.71 0.66 1.07
N ARG A 116 -15.00 1.96 1.22
CA ARG A 116 -14.42 3.00 0.34
C ARG A 116 -12.90 3.06 0.45
N ALA A 117 -12.37 3.13 1.68
CA ALA A 117 -10.93 3.17 1.91
C ALA A 117 -10.25 1.90 1.35
N TYR A 118 -10.90 0.74 1.49
CA TYR A 118 -10.39 -0.51 0.96
C TYR A 118 -10.39 -0.53 -0.58
N GLU A 119 -11.48 -0.12 -1.22
CA GLU A 119 -11.57 -0.03 -2.68
C GLU A 119 -10.54 0.93 -3.26
N THR A 120 -10.35 2.10 -2.62
CA THR A 120 -9.31 3.05 -3.00
C THR A 120 -7.92 2.43 -2.88
N ALA A 121 -7.63 1.75 -1.75
CA ALA A 121 -6.34 1.08 -1.54
C ALA A 121 -6.10 -0.02 -2.58
N CYS A 122 -7.10 -0.85 -2.89
CA CYS A 122 -6.98 -1.88 -3.92
C CYS A 122 -6.72 -1.29 -5.30
N THR A 123 -7.36 -0.16 -5.64
CA THR A 123 -7.10 0.56 -6.90
C THR A 123 -5.63 1.01 -6.97
N LEU A 124 -5.10 1.58 -5.90
CA LEU A 124 -3.69 1.97 -5.83
C LEU A 124 -2.75 0.76 -5.95
N LEU A 125 -3.06 -0.35 -5.27
CA LEU A 125 -2.31 -1.60 -5.36
C LEU A 125 -2.28 -2.15 -6.79
N HIS A 126 -3.40 -2.13 -7.51
CA HIS A 126 -3.45 -2.56 -8.90
C HIS A 126 -2.55 -1.75 -9.82
N HIS A 127 -2.45 -0.42 -9.62
CA HIS A 127 -1.51 0.42 -10.36
C HIS A 127 -0.04 0.13 -10.03
N MET A 128 0.23 -0.53 -8.89
CA MET A 128 1.55 -1.05 -8.52
C MET A 128 1.76 -2.52 -8.92
N LYS A 129 0.89 -3.09 -9.76
CA LYS A 129 0.89 -4.50 -10.21
C LYS A 129 0.69 -5.53 -9.09
N CYS A 130 0.00 -5.15 -8.02
CA CYS A 130 -0.43 -6.10 -6.99
C CYS A 130 -1.76 -6.73 -7.43
N TYR A 131 -1.73 -7.96 -7.91
CA TYR A 131 -2.92 -8.68 -8.38
C TYR A 131 -3.38 -9.77 -7.40
N ASP A 132 -2.47 -10.28 -6.58
CA ASP A 132 -2.77 -11.21 -5.49
C ASP A 132 -2.84 -10.39 -4.19
N ILE A 133 -4.07 -10.00 -3.81
CA ILE A 133 -4.31 -9.13 -2.65
C ILE A 133 -4.95 -9.94 -1.54
N HIS A 134 -4.31 -9.97 -0.37
CA HIS A 134 -4.81 -10.62 0.83
C HIS A 134 -6.07 -9.91 1.36
N ASP A 135 -6.93 -10.65 2.06
CA ASP A 135 -8.06 -10.07 2.78
C ASP A 135 -7.64 -8.91 3.68
N VAL A 136 -8.47 -7.87 3.74
CA VAL A 136 -8.17 -6.68 4.54
C VAL A 136 -7.99 -7.02 6.02
N VAL A 137 -6.94 -6.50 6.62
CA VAL A 137 -6.78 -6.50 8.08
C VAL A 137 -7.34 -5.20 8.61
N TYR A 138 -8.34 -5.30 9.48
CA TYR A 138 -9.00 -4.13 10.03
C TYR A 138 -9.14 -4.21 11.55
N SER A 139 -8.86 -3.09 12.25
CA SER A 139 -9.11 -2.94 13.68
C SER A 139 -10.05 -1.77 13.94
N HIS A 140 -11.18 -2.07 14.58
CA HIS A 140 -12.23 -1.11 14.96
C HIS A 140 -12.01 -0.54 16.34
N ASN A 141 -12.69 0.58 16.64
CA ASN A 141 -12.81 1.14 17.99
C ASN A 141 -11.46 1.35 18.70
N THR A 142 -10.43 1.71 17.92
CA THR A 142 -9.08 1.89 18.48
C THR A 142 -8.94 3.05 19.46
N ASN A 143 -9.98 3.89 19.59
CA ASN A 143 -10.09 4.86 20.68
C ASN A 143 -10.37 4.21 22.04
N LEU A 144 -10.91 2.99 22.06
CA LEU A 144 -11.30 2.24 23.27
C LEU A 144 -10.38 1.03 23.51
N VAL A 145 -10.03 0.31 22.44
CA VAL A 145 -9.23 -0.90 22.49
C VAL A 145 -7.99 -0.71 21.62
N PRO A 146 -6.77 -0.75 22.17
CA PRO A 146 -5.56 -0.69 21.36
C PRO A 146 -5.56 -1.77 20.28
N ALA A 147 -5.10 -1.46 19.06
CA ALA A 147 -5.13 -2.40 17.94
C ALA A 147 -4.35 -3.70 18.18
N LEU A 148 -3.38 -3.72 19.11
CA LEU A 148 -2.68 -4.95 19.52
C LEU A 148 -3.50 -5.83 20.47
N ASP A 149 -4.52 -5.30 21.10
CA ASP A 149 -5.44 -6.05 21.96
C ASP A 149 -6.64 -6.58 21.17
N ASP A 150 -6.80 -6.14 19.92
CA ASP A 150 -7.76 -6.68 18.96
C ASP A 150 -7.25 -8.02 18.39
N LYS A 151 -7.75 -9.12 18.97
CA LYS A 151 -7.35 -10.48 18.61
C LYS A 151 -7.57 -10.80 17.13
N GLN A 152 -8.63 -10.23 16.51
CA GLN A 152 -8.93 -10.45 15.11
C GLN A 152 -7.91 -9.74 14.21
N ALA A 153 -7.58 -8.49 14.52
CA ALA A 153 -6.55 -7.74 13.79
C ALA A 153 -5.17 -8.40 13.93
N VAL A 154 -4.77 -8.83 15.13
CA VAL A 154 -3.50 -9.53 15.36
C VAL A 154 -3.46 -10.86 14.60
N LYS A 155 -4.55 -11.65 14.61
CA LYS A 155 -4.63 -12.87 13.80
C LYS A 155 -4.51 -12.56 12.30
N GLY A 156 -5.18 -11.50 11.83
CA GLY A 156 -5.08 -11.05 10.43
C GLY A 156 -3.64 -10.69 10.05
N ILE A 157 -2.90 -9.99 10.92
CA ILE A 157 -1.48 -9.68 10.69
C ILE A 157 -0.63 -10.96 10.59
N ASN A 158 -0.87 -11.95 11.45
CA ASN A 158 -0.12 -13.22 11.39
C ASN A 158 -0.40 -13.97 10.08
N ASN A 159 -1.65 -14.04 9.64
CA ASN A 159 -1.99 -14.63 8.34
C ASN A 159 -1.33 -13.88 7.18
N LEU A 160 -1.25 -12.56 7.28
CA LEU A 160 -0.60 -11.72 6.27
C LEU A 160 0.92 -11.94 6.23
N ILE A 161 1.55 -12.14 7.37
CA ILE A 161 2.98 -12.53 7.45
C ILE A 161 3.21 -13.89 6.75
N GLU A 162 2.35 -14.89 7.01
CA GLU A 162 2.42 -16.19 6.34
C GLU A 162 2.20 -16.06 4.82
N PHE A 163 1.23 -15.25 4.40
CA PHE A 163 0.95 -14.98 3.00
C PHE A 163 2.17 -14.40 2.25
N PHE A 164 2.85 -13.43 2.85
CA PHE A 164 4.03 -12.81 2.22
C PHE A 164 5.29 -13.67 2.29
N ASN A 165 5.50 -14.38 3.39
CA ASN A 165 6.67 -15.24 3.55
C ASN A 165 6.62 -16.51 2.68
N GLY A 166 5.46 -16.81 2.07
CA GLY A 166 5.19 -18.09 1.43
C GLY A 166 4.92 -19.17 2.48
N SER A 167 3.88 -20.00 2.29
CA SER A 167 3.71 -21.20 3.11
C SER A 167 4.87 -22.15 2.84
N ASP A 168 5.56 -22.62 3.85
CA ASP A 168 6.66 -23.62 3.75
C ASP A 168 6.20 -24.98 3.14
N LYS A 169 4.98 -25.03 2.57
CA LYS A 169 4.38 -26.23 1.99
C LYS A 169 4.79 -26.55 0.55
N GLU A 170 5.50 -25.66 -0.16
CA GLU A 170 5.91 -25.92 -1.54
C GLU A 170 7.34 -26.48 -1.69
N LYS A 171 8.02 -26.86 -0.60
CA LYS A 171 9.37 -27.45 -0.64
C LYS A 171 9.41 -28.96 -0.38
N SER A 172 8.28 -29.66 -0.48
CA SER A 172 8.24 -31.13 -0.35
C SER A 172 7.39 -31.75 -1.48
N SER A 173 7.86 -31.62 -2.70
CA SER A 173 7.38 -32.40 -3.86
C SER A 173 8.55 -32.61 -4.82
#